data_79009926bd22fd0771801fea0dc40a94
#
_entry.id   79009926bd22fd0771801fea0dc40a94
#
_cell.length_a   1.000
_cell.length_b   1.000
_cell.length_c   1.000
_cell.angle_alpha   90.00
_cell.angle_beta   90.00
_cell.angle_gamma   90.00
#
_symmetry.space_group_name_H-M   'P 1'
#
loop_
_entity.id
_entity.type
_entity.pdbx_description
1 polymer ?
#
loop_
_entity_poly.entity_id
_entity_poly.type
_entity_poly.pdbx_seq_one_letter_code
_entity_poly.pdbx_strand_id
1 'polypeptide(L)'
;MGSKADTGSVRSVERALAIVELLGEHQALGLEELHYLTTLPKATVSRMLATLQEQGWIYRGLSDRRYRLCAKRLFGDRQQRFKRHLVESAAPMLLELSERTGLVADLSCFDGERVEVMESAIPQVLRKRYPTNCQIVGHHASLFHSAMGRACLGELDSQDVMRLAEREQLADDGVLQATEQALHQGFGQRTEGYWEYPVRLPFLIRAVALPIRAQGRLVGSMALHWPMDQAPVERVLSLHLNSLASTIGEVQQALA
;
A
#
# COMPACT_ATOMS: atom_id res chain seq x y z
N MET A 1 -15.03 39.43 -41.99
CA MET A 1 -13.66 38.92 -41.65
C MET A 1 -13.57 39.02 -40.11
N GLY A 2 -13.93 37.99 -39.43
CA GLY A 2 -13.85 37.92 -37.94
C GLY A 2 -12.51 37.39 -37.53
N SER A 3 -11.72 38.18 -36.82
CA SER A 3 -10.50 37.81 -36.14
C SER A 3 -10.80 36.76 -35.11
N LYS A 4 -10.31 35.50 -35.29
CA LYS A 4 -10.21 34.52 -34.23
C LYS A 4 -9.29 35.10 -33.16
N ALA A 5 -9.85 35.42 -31.99
CA ALA A 5 -9.07 35.70 -30.80
C ALA A 5 -8.14 34.48 -30.54
N ASP A 6 -6.85 34.70 -30.69
CA ASP A 6 -5.81 33.79 -30.27
C ASP A 6 -5.87 33.71 -28.74
N THR A 7 -6.66 32.76 -28.22
CA THR A 7 -6.68 32.43 -26.79
C THR A 7 -5.38 31.72 -26.51
N GLY A 8 -4.33 32.49 -26.18
CA GLY A 8 -3.02 32.02 -25.89
C GLY A 8 -3.01 30.94 -24.83
N SER A 9 -3.02 29.68 -25.27
CA SER A 9 -2.87 28.54 -24.40
C SER A 9 -1.54 28.59 -23.65
N VAL A 10 -1.57 28.32 -22.33
CA VAL A 10 -0.37 28.35 -21.49
C VAL A 10 0.33 27.01 -21.60
N ARG A 11 1.35 26.91 -22.45
CA ARG A 11 2.10 25.68 -22.74
C ARG A 11 2.54 24.89 -21.49
N SER A 12 2.87 25.57 -20.40
CA SER A 12 3.25 24.89 -19.15
C SER A 12 2.08 24.17 -18.50
N VAL A 13 0.86 24.73 -18.60
CA VAL A 13 -0.37 24.10 -18.10
C VAL A 13 -0.74 22.90 -18.95
N GLU A 14 -0.71 23.02 -20.28
CA GLU A 14 -0.98 21.90 -21.20
C GLU A 14 -0.05 20.71 -20.91
N ARG A 15 1.25 20.98 -20.74
CA ARG A 15 2.25 19.95 -20.44
C ARG A 15 2.02 19.30 -19.08
N ALA A 16 1.63 20.08 -18.07
CA ALA A 16 1.29 19.54 -16.75
C ALA A 16 0.02 18.68 -16.80
N LEU A 17 -0.99 19.09 -17.55
CA LEU A 17 -2.22 18.30 -17.76
C LEU A 17 -1.95 17.00 -18.51
N ALA A 18 -1.09 17.01 -19.54
CA ALA A 18 -0.69 15.80 -20.25
C ALA A 18 0.00 14.78 -19.30
N ILE A 19 0.80 15.24 -18.33
CA ILE A 19 1.37 14.37 -17.29
C ILE A 19 0.25 13.78 -16.41
N VAL A 20 -0.75 14.58 -16.04
CA VAL A 20 -1.90 14.13 -15.24
C VAL A 20 -2.72 13.09 -16.00
N GLU A 21 -2.98 13.29 -17.29
CA GLU A 21 -3.70 12.34 -18.15
C GLU A 21 -2.95 11.01 -18.26
N LEU A 22 -1.64 11.04 -18.56
CA LEU A 22 -0.81 9.83 -18.61
C LEU A 22 -0.80 9.06 -17.29
N LEU A 23 -0.75 9.75 -16.15
CA LEU A 23 -0.83 9.12 -14.83
C LEU A 23 -2.23 8.54 -14.56
N GLY A 24 -3.27 9.08 -15.17
CA GLY A 24 -4.63 8.53 -15.13
C GLY A 24 -4.76 7.23 -15.93
N GLU A 25 -4.15 7.16 -17.10
CA GLU A 25 -4.20 6.00 -18.00
C GLU A 25 -3.33 4.84 -17.51
N HIS A 26 -2.14 5.13 -17.00
CA HIS A 26 -1.12 4.12 -16.64
C HIS A 26 -1.03 3.82 -15.13
N GLN A 27 -1.86 4.44 -14.30
CA GLN A 27 -1.90 4.31 -12.85
C GLN A 27 -0.61 4.74 -12.12
N ALA A 28 0.57 4.36 -12.59
CA ALA A 28 1.86 4.71 -12.01
C ALA A 28 2.96 4.79 -13.06
N LEU A 29 3.68 5.93 -13.13
CA LEU A 29 4.80 6.14 -14.04
C LEU A 29 6.02 6.72 -13.32
N GLY A 30 7.21 6.28 -13.74
CA GLY A 30 8.48 6.86 -13.33
C GLY A 30 8.86 8.11 -14.14
N LEU A 31 9.89 8.84 -13.69
CA LEU A 31 10.40 10.02 -14.39
C LEU A 31 10.85 9.71 -15.84
N GLU A 32 11.49 8.57 -16.05
CA GLU A 32 12.00 8.14 -17.37
C GLU A 32 10.85 7.85 -18.34
N GLU A 33 9.82 7.14 -17.86
CA GLU A 33 8.64 6.81 -18.66
C GLU A 33 7.87 8.08 -19.04
N LEU A 34 7.68 9.01 -18.09
CA LEU A 34 7.06 10.30 -18.35
C LEU A 34 7.87 11.17 -19.33
N HIS A 35 9.20 11.19 -19.21
CA HIS A 35 10.07 11.83 -20.17
C HIS A 35 9.87 11.27 -21.58
N TYR A 36 9.83 9.94 -21.71
CA TYR A 36 9.65 9.26 -22.99
C TYR A 36 8.27 9.55 -23.59
N LEU A 37 7.20 9.37 -22.79
CA LEU A 37 5.82 9.53 -23.27
C LEU A 37 5.46 10.98 -23.60
N THR A 38 5.96 11.97 -22.83
CA THR A 38 5.69 13.38 -23.05
C THR A 38 6.64 14.03 -24.06
N THR A 39 7.74 13.37 -24.42
CA THR A 39 8.84 13.94 -25.22
C THR A 39 9.48 15.20 -24.61
N LEU A 40 9.16 15.54 -23.36
CA LEU A 40 9.70 16.70 -22.65
C LEU A 40 11.08 16.40 -22.03
N PRO A 41 12.00 17.38 -21.94
CA PRO A 41 13.25 17.19 -21.22
C PRO A 41 13.03 16.76 -19.77
N LYS A 42 13.82 15.81 -19.24
CA LYS A 42 13.72 15.29 -17.87
C LYS A 42 13.66 16.39 -16.80
N ALA A 43 14.46 17.44 -16.95
CA ALA A 43 14.46 18.58 -16.04
C ALA A 43 13.09 19.31 -16.04
N THR A 44 12.43 19.39 -17.18
CA THR A 44 11.09 19.98 -17.30
C THR A 44 10.04 19.10 -16.63
N VAL A 45 10.07 17.79 -16.91
CA VAL A 45 9.15 16.82 -16.27
C VAL A 45 9.36 16.84 -14.77
N SER A 46 10.59 16.81 -14.29
CA SER A 46 10.90 16.83 -12.85
C SER A 46 10.36 18.08 -12.15
N ARG A 47 10.48 19.27 -12.76
CA ARG A 47 9.92 20.51 -12.20
C ARG A 47 8.39 20.48 -12.16
N MET A 48 7.76 19.97 -13.21
CA MET A 48 6.30 19.82 -13.25
C MET A 48 5.80 18.83 -12.21
N LEU A 49 6.49 17.70 -12.05
CA LEU A 49 6.16 16.72 -11.01
C LEU A 49 6.32 17.31 -9.60
N ALA A 50 7.37 18.09 -9.34
CA ALA A 50 7.52 18.78 -8.05
C ALA A 50 6.34 19.73 -7.79
N THR A 51 5.98 20.57 -8.76
CA THR A 51 4.83 21.49 -8.64
C THR A 51 3.53 20.72 -8.44
N LEU A 52 3.27 19.68 -9.22
CA LEU A 52 2.05 18.86 -9.07
C LEU A 52 1.98 18.18 -7.71
N GLN A 53 3.13 17.73 -7.18
CA GLN A 53 3.22 17.13 -5.85
C GLN A 53 2.98 18.16 -4.73
N GLU A 54 3.60 19.34 -4.79
CA GLU A 54 3.36 20.45 -3.86
C GLU A 54 1.90 20.89 -3.85
N GLN A 55 1.25 20.89 -5.02
CA GLN A 55 -0.17 21.21 -5.17
C GLN A 55 -1.10 20.04 -4.82
N GLY A 56 -0.57 18.89 -4.40
CA GLY A 56 -1.34 17.71 -4.00
C GLY A 56 -2.10 17.03 -5.14
N TRP A 57 -1.63 17.15 -6.40
CA TRP A 57 -2.20 16.44 -7.54
C TRP A 57 -1.66 15.03 -7.70
N ILE A 58 -0.41 14.83 -7.30
CA ILE A 58 0.30 13.56 -7.41
C ILE A 58 1.07 13.27 -6.12
N TYR A 59 1.39 11.99 -5.90
CA TYR A 59 2.36 11.56 -4.90
C TYR A 59 3.37 10.60 -5.50
N ARG A 60 4.49 10.42 -4.83
CA ARG A 60 5.54 9.49 -5.23
C ARG A 60 5.57 8.31 -4.27
N GLY A 61 5.33 7.10 -4.78
CA GLY A 61 5.37 5.86 -4.02
C GLY A 61 6.70 5.64 -3.30
N LEU A 62 6.66 5.09 -2.09
CA LEU A 62 7.84 4.85 -1.27
C LEU A 62 8.69 3.69 -1.81
N SER A 63 8.05 2.62 -2.21
CA SER A 63 8.71 1.38 -2.62
C SER A 63 9.32 1.47 -4.02
N ASP A 64 8.55 1.98 -4.98
CA ASP A 64 8.88 1.96 -6.41
C ASP A 64 9.32 3.32 -6.97
N ARG A 65 9.19 4.37 -6.16
CA ARG A 65 9.54 5.75 -6.54
C ARG A 65 8.77 6.27 -7.76
N ARG A 66 7.67 5.63 -8.13
CA ARG A 66 6.78 6.02 -9.23
C ARG A 66 5.78 7.08 -8.78
N TYR A 67 5.34 7.90 -9.72
CA TYR A 67 4.34 8.93 -9.49
C TYR A 67 2.94 8.40 -9.78
N ARG A 68 1.99 8.81 -8.95
CA ARG A 68 0.56 8.45 -9.02
C ARG A 68 -0.28 9.67 -8.78
N LEU A 69 -1.49 9.69 -9.36
CA LEU A 69 -2.44 10.77 -9.07
C LEU A 69 -2.93 10.71 -7.63
N CYS A 70 -3.07 11.87 -6.98
CA CYS A 70 -3.80 12.00 -5.73
C CYS A 70 -5.31 12.14 -6.00
N ALA A 71 -6.19 11.33 -5.35
CA ALA A 71 -7.63 11.39 -5.60
C ALA A 71 -8.33 12.59 -4.99
N LYS A 72 -7.66 13.32 -4.12
CA LYS A 72 -8.23 14.55 -3.61
C LYS A 72 -8.72 15.48 -4.73
N ARG A 73 -8.20 15.29 -5.94
CA ARG A 73 -8.51 16.09 -7.14
C ARG A 73 -9.29 15.34 -8.22
N LEU A 74 -9.28 14.01 -8.21
CA LEU A 74 -10.13 13.24 -9.11
C LEU A 74 -11.50 13.05 -8.43
N PHE A 75 -12.58 13.27 -9.15
CA PHE A 75 -13.95 12.99 -8.73
C PHE A 75 -14.12 11.48 -8.53
N GLY A 76 -13.50 10.94 -7.49
CA GLY A 76 -13.51 9.52 -7.18
C GLY A 76 -14.54 9.20 -6.10
N ASP A 77 -15.02 7.99 -6.13
CA ASP A 77 -15.84 7.34 -5.12
C ASP A 77 -15.28 7.62 -3.70
N ARG A 78 -16.17 7.71 -2.72
CA ARG A 78 -15.86 7.94 -1.29
C ARG A 78 -14.77 6.96 -0.80
N GLN A 79 -14.81 5.71 -1.27
CA GLN A 79 -13.85 4.67 -0.94
C GLN A 79 -12.44 4.99 -1.48
N GLN A 80 -12.31 5.46 -2.70
CA GLN A 80 -11.02 5.84 -3.29
C GLN A 80 -10.40 7.05 -2.59
N ARG A 81 -11.22 8.02 -2.18
CA ARG A 81 -10.75 9.16 -1.37
C ARG A 81 -10.21 8.71 -0.03
N PHE A 82 -10.92 7.78 0.63
CA PHE A 82 -10.48 7.21 1.89
C PHE A 82 -9.16 6.44 1.75
N LYS A 83 -9.03 5.55 0.76
CA LYS A 83 -7.80 4.78 0.49
C LYS A 83 -6.57 5.67 0.38
N ARG A 84 -6.71 6.82 -0.23
CA ARG A 84 -5.59 7.76 -0.38
C ARG A 84 -5.33 8.59 0.84
N HIS A 85 -6.35 9.00 1.54
CA HIS A 85 -6.17 9.65 2.83
C HIS A 85 -5.43 8.72 3.79
N LEU A 86 -5.75 7.43 3.78
CA LEU A 86 -5.02 6.41 4.54
C LEU A 86 -3.53 6.37 4.13
N VAL A 87 -3.22 6.33 2.84
CA VAL A 87 -1.83 6.31 2.36
C VAL A 87 -1.10 7.61 2.69
N GLU A 88 -1.70 8.78 2.40
CA GLU A 88 -1.09 10.09 2.67
C GLU A 88 -0.75 10.26 4.16
N SER A 89 -1.64 9.78 5.05
CA SER A 89 -1.44 9.85 6.49
C SER A 89 -0.40 8.85 6.98
N ALA A 90 -0.44 7.61 6.48
CA ALA A 90 0.39 6.52 7.00
C ALA A 90 1.78 6.43 6.37
N ALA A 91 2.01 6.93 5.15
CA ALA A 91 3.25 6.72 4.42
C ALA A 91 4.51 7.22 5.15
N PRO A 92 4.54 8.41 5.80
CA PRO A 92 5.70 8.84 6.55
C PRO A 92 6.01 7.92 7.74
N MET A 93 4.96 7.50 8.46
CA MET A 93 5.06 6.63 9.64
C MET A 93 5.48 5.21 9.24
N LEU A 94 4.99 4.71 8.10
CA LEU A 94 5.38 3.43 7.52
C LEU A 94 6.86 3.39 7.18
N LEU A 95 7.37 4.46 6.56
CA LEU A 95 8.79 4.59 6.22
C LEU A 95 9.66 4.59 7.48
N GLU A 96 9.29 5.39 8.49
CA GLU A 96 10.01 5.46 9.76
C GLU A 96 10.01 4.11 10.48
N LEU A 97 8.86 3.42 10.54
CA LEU A 97 8.74 2.09 11.12
C LEU A 97 9.67 1.09 10.42
N SER A 98 9.70 1.10 9.09
CA SER A 98 10.56 0.24 8.28
C SER A 98 12.04 0.47 8.57
N GLU A 99 12.51 1.71 8.55
CA GLU A 99 13.92 2.04 8.81
C GLU A 99 14.31 1.75 10.26
N ARG A 100 13.45 2.03 11.24
CA ARG A 100 13.68 1.78 12.67
C ARG A 100 13.77 0.28 12.99
N THR A 101 12.92 -0.55 12.38
CA THR A 101 12.90 -2.00 12.63
C THR A 101 13.90 -2.77 11.77
N GLY A 102 14.34 -2.21 10.65
CA GLY A 102 15.12 -2.90 9.63
C GLY A 102 14.33 -3.98 8.90
N LEU A 103 12.99 -3.95 8.98
CA LEU A 103 12.07 -4.87 8.33
C LEU A 103 11.25 -4.14 7.27
N VAL A 104 10.74 -4.88 6.28
CA VAL A 104 9.80 -4.28 5.33
C VAL A 104 8.47 -4.02 6.04
N ALA A 105 7.91 -2.82 5.82
CA ALA A 105 6.62 -2.45 6.36
C ALA A 105 5.61 -2.24 5.21
N ASP A 106 4.46 -2.89 5.30
CA ASP A 106 3.39 -2.82 4.32
C ASP A 106 2.12 -2.25 4.93
N LEU A 107 1.45 -1.40 4.17
CA LEU A 107 0.14 -0.86 4.49
C LEU A 107 -0.92 -1.48 3.58
N SER A 108 -2.04 -1.93 4.13
CA SER A 108 -3.17 -2.39 3.35
C SER A 108 -4.46 -1.64 3.70
N CYS A 109 -5.40 -1.64 2.76
CA CYS A 109 -6.78 -1.22 2.95
C CYS A 109 -7.70 -2.43 2.83
N PHE A 110 -8.68 -2.53 3.72
CA PHE A 110 -9.76 -3.51 3.67
C PHE A 110 -11.06 -2.81 3.30
N ASP A 111 -11.74 -3.27 2.27
CA ASP A 111 -12.96 -2.67 1.72
C ASP A 111 -14.25 -3.41 2.14
N GLY A 112 -14.13 -4.38 3.04
CA GLY A 112 -15.20 -5.27 3.45
C GLY A 112 -15.18 -6.62 2.73
N GLU A 113 -14.39 -6.73 1.67
CA GLU A 113 -14.29 -7.94 0.86
C GLU A 113 -12.85 -8.37 0.53
N ARG A 114 -11.95 -7.40 0.36
CA ARG A 114 -10.57 -7.63 -0.10
C ARG A 114 -9.58 -6.79 0.69
N VAL A 115 -8.40 -7.33 0.83
CA VAL A 115 -7.24 -6.61 1.38
C VAL A 115 -6.34 -6.20 0.21
N GLU A 116 -6.26 -4.91 -0.06
CA GLU A 116 -5.40 -4.34 -1.10
C GLU A 116 -4.15 -3.75 -0.47
N VAL A 117 -2.98 -4.09 -1.00
CA VAL A 117 -1.71 -3.47 -0.57
C VAL A 117 -1.63 -2.07 -1.13
N MET A 118 -1.59 -1.09 -0.24
CA MET A 118 -1.63 0.34 -0.60
C MET A 118 -0.25 0.96 -0.70
N GLU A 119 0.68 0.55 0.17
CA GLU A 119 2.06 1.06 0.18
C GLU A 119 3.00 0.01 0.80
N SER A 120 4.28 0.08 0.42
CA SER A 120 5.33 -0.80 0.93
C SER A 120 6.63 -0.04 1.09
N ALA A 121 7.22 -0.09 2.28
CA ALA A 121 8.49 0.54 2.61
C ALA A 121 9.56 -0.51 2.85
N ILE A 122 10.55 -0.59 1.96
CA ILE A 122 11.71 -1.49 2.08
C ILE A 122 12.85 -0.69 2.72
N PRO A 123 13.34 -1.09 3.92
CA PRO A 123 14.42 -0.39 4.60
C PRO A 123 15.73 -0.49 3.82
N GLN A 124 16.60 0.49 3.99
CA GLN A 124 17.86 0.57 3.24
C GLN A 124 18.70 -0.71 3.37
N VAL A 125 18.71 -1.32 4.55
CA VAL A 125 19.47 -2.57 4.82
C VAL A 125 19.03 -3.77 4.00
N LEU A 126 17.75 -3.79 3.58
CA LEU A 126 17.17 -4.90 2.81
C LEU A 126 17.06 -4.61 1.30
N ARG A 127 17.23 -3.37 0.84
CA ARG A 127 17.04 -2.98 -0.58
C ARG A 127 17.83 -3.82 -1.57
N LYS A 128 19.03 -4.27 -1.20
CA LYS A 128 19.87 -5.12 -2.06
C LYS A 128 19.37 -6.57 -2.15
N ARG A 129 18.59 -7.04 -1.18
CA ARG A 129 18.02 -8.40 -1.16
C ARG A 129 16.73 -8.50 -1.98
N TYR A 130 15.95 -7.42 -2.02
CA TYR A 130 14.67 -7.39 -2.75
C TYR A 130 14.91 -7.03 -4.21
N PRO A 131 14.26 -7.72 -5.15
CA PRO A 131 14.31 -7.35 -6.56
C PRO A 131 13.79 -5.93 -6.77
N THR A 132 14.43 -5.19 -7.67
CA THR A 132 14.05 -3.81 -7.99
C THR A 132 12.63 -3.69 -8.60
N ASN A 133 12.12 -4.78 -9.16
CA ASN A 133 10.78 -4.89 -9.74
C ASN A 133 9.77 -5.57 -8.80
N CYS A 134 10.12 -5.77 -7.53
CA CYS A 134 9.20 -6.33 -6.54
C CYS A 134 8.12 -5.30 -6.21
N GLN A 135 7.03 -5.32 -6.96
CA GLN A 135 5.87 -4.46 -6.74
C GLN A 135 4.71 -5.29 -6.25
N ILE A 136 4.32 -5.05 -4.99
CA ILE A 136 3.13 -5.66 -4.39
C ILE A 136 2.00 -4.63 -4.21
N VAL A 137 2.31 -3.34 -4.34
CA VAL A 137 1.34 -2.24 -4.25
C VAL A 137 0.30 -2.35 -5.37
N GLY A 138 -0.97 -2.25 -5.02
CA GLY A 138 -2.11 -2.44 -5.91
C GLY A 138 -2.56 -3.89 -6.06
N HIS A 139 -1.81 -4.87 -5.52
CA HIS A 139 -2.24 -6.27 -5.50
C HIS A 139 -3.09 -6.58 -4.26
N HIS A 140 -3.90 -7.63 -4.37
CA HIS A 140 -4.69 -8.12 -3.26
C HIS A 140 -3.91 -9.17 -2.48
N ALA A 141 -3.91 -9.02 -1.16
CA ALA A 141 -3.39 -10.01 -0.23
C ALA A 141 -4.51 -11.01 0.11
N SER A 142 -4.16 -12.28 0.26
CA SER A 142 -5.12 -13.30 0.70
C SER A 142 -5.61 -13.00 2.11
N LEU A 143 -6.92 -13.06 2.32
CA LEU A 143 -7.53 -12.90 3.65
C LEU A 143 -7.09 -14.00 4.61
N PHE A 144 -6.96 -15.24 4.14
CA PHE A 144 -6.76 -16.42 4.98
C PHE A 144 -5.29 -16.86 5.09
N HIS A 145 -4.41 -16.38 4.21
CA HIS A 145 -3.01 -16.81 4.20
C HIS A 145 -2.00 -15.68 4.43
N SER A 146 -2.33 -14.44 4.10
CA SER A 146 -1.45 -13.32 4.38
C SER A 146 -1.54 -12.85 5.83
N ALA A 147 -0.48 -12.25 6.37
CA ALA A 147 -0.52 -11.62 7.69
C ALA A 147 -1.56 -10.49 7.74
N MET A 148 -1.60 -9.66 6.70
CA MET A 148 -2.52 -8.53 6.57
C MET A 148 -3.97 -8.99 6.57
N GLY A 149 -4.29 -10.02 5.80
CA GLY A 149 -5.63 -10.60 5.75
C GLY A 149 -6.05 -11.19 7.08
N ARG A 150 -5.19 -11.98 7.70
CA ARG A 150 -5.48 -12.60 9.02
C ARG A 150 -5.66 -11.57 10.12
N ALA A 151 -4.92 -10.46 10.10
CA ALA A 151 -5.15 -9.36 11.02
C ALA A 151 -6.55 -8.75 10.85
N CYS A 152 -7.05 -8.67 9.62
CA CYS A 152 -8.41 -8.23 9.34
C CYS A 152 -9.46 -9.28 9.78
N LEU A 153 -9.20 -10.58 9.52
CA LEU A 153 -10.13 -11.65 9.92
C LEU A 153 -10.42 -11.68 11.43
N GLY A 154 -9.41 -11.41 12.26
CA GLY A 154 -9.57 -11.33 13.71
C GLY A 154 -10.50 -10.20 14.19
N GLU A 155 -10.94 -9.32 13.31
CA GLU A 155 -11.83 -8.19 13.59
C GLU A 155 -13.25 -8.38 13.05
N LEU A 156 -13.47 -9.43 12.25
CA LEU A 156 -14.75 -9.71 11.59
C LEU A 156 -15.61 -10.65 12.43
N ASP A 157 -16.91 -10.55 12.29
CA ASP A 157 -17.82 -11.53 12.87
C ASP A 157 -17.83 -12.83 12.06
N SER A 158 -18.35 -13.90 12.69
CA SER A 158 -18.35 -15.23 12.08
C SER A 158 -19.15 -15.31 10.77
N GLN A 159 -20.18 -14.48 10.59
CA GLN A 159 -20.98 -14.48 9.36
C GLN A 159 -20.19 -13.88 8.20
N ASP A 160 -19.51 -12.77 8.45
CA ASP A 160 -18.65 -12.16 7.44
C ASP A 160 -17.46 -13.06 7.08
N VAL A 161 -16.84 -13.72 8.06
CA VAL A 161 -15.75 -14.67 7.80
C VAL A 161 -16.24 -15.83 6.92
N MET A 162 -17.38 -16.44 7.21
CA MET A 162 -17.94 -17.54 6.41
C MET A 162 -18.28 -17.10 4.99
N ARG A 163 -18.92 -15.94 4.83
CA ARG A 163 -19.22 -15.36 3.51
C ARG A 163 -17.97 -15.14 2.65
N LEU A 164 -16.88 -14.66 3.27
CA LEU A 164 -15.61 -14.44 2.57
C LEU A 164 -14.92 -15.76 2.23
N ALA A 165 -15.02 -16.76 3.09
CA ALA A 165 -14.47 -18.10 2.87
C ALA A 165 -15.15 -18.82 1.70
N GLU A 166 -16.48 -18.79 1.64
CA GLU A 166 -17.24 -19.34 0.51
C GLU A 166 -16.81 -18.74 -0.82
N ARG A 167 -16.55 -17.43 -0.85
CA ARG A 167 -16.10 -16.73 -2.05
C ARG A 167 -14.69 -17.13 -2.50
N GLU A 168 -13.77 -17.39 -1.55
CA GLU A 168 -12.43 -17.88 -1.85
C GLU A 168 -12.39 -19.41 -2.05
N GLN A 169 -13.54 -20.10 -1.98
CA GLN A 169 -13.68 -21.56 -2.12
C GLN A 169 -12.79 -22.35 -1.17
N LEU A 170 -12.64 -21.86 0.05
CA LEU A 170 -11.82 -22.51 1.07
C LEU A 170 -12.61 -23.61 1.78
N ALA A 171 -11.90 -24.69 2.15
CA ALA A 171 -12.45 -25.72 3.00
C ALA A 171 -12.63 -25.19 4.44
N ASP A 172 -13.73 -25.59 5.09
CA ASP A 172 -14.12 -25.13 6.44
C ASP A 172 -13.00 -25.25 7.48
N ASP A 173 -12.22 -26.31 7.45
CA ASP A 173 -11.10 -26.53 8.37
C ASP A 173 -10.00 -25.46 8.26
N GLY A 174 -9.69 -25.01 7.04
CA GLY A 174 -8.67 -23.96 6.81
C GLY A 174 -9.14 -22.58 7.29
N VAL A 175 -10.44 -22.32 7.17
CA VAL A 175 -11.08 -21.07 7.62
C VAL A 175 -11.08 -20.98 9.14
N LEU A 176 -11.53 -22.04 9.80
CA LEU A 176 -11.57 -22.12 11.26
C LEU A 176 -10.16 -21.93 11.86
N GLN A 177 -9.18 -22.68 11.35
CA GLN A 177 -7.80 -22.57 11.82
C GLN A 177 -7.22 -21.16 11.67
N ALA A 178 -7.42 -20.51 10.52
CA ALA A 178 -6.91 -19.16 10.26
C ALA A 178 -7.55 -18.13 11.20
N THR A 179 -8.86 -18.24 11.41
CA THR A 179 -9.63 -17.31 12.25
C THR A 179 -9.33 -17.49 13.73
N GLU A 180 -9.33 -18.73 14.22
CA GLU A 180 -8.99 -19.04 15.61
C GLU A 180 -7.56 -18.57 15.94
N GLN A 181 -6.62 -18.83 15.06
CA GLN A 181 -5.24 -18.39 15.25
C GLN A 181 -5.14 -16.86 15.33
N ALA A 182 -5.81 -16.12 14.45
CA ALA A 182 -5.82 -14.66 14.46
C ALA A 182 -6.44 -14.07 15.73
N LEU A 183 -7.59 -14.63 16.17
CA LEU A 183 -8.29 -14.24 17.39
C LEU A 183 -7.46 -14.50 18.65
N HIS A 184 -6.86 -15.70 18.78
CA HIS A 184 -6.09 -16.08 19.96
C HIS A 184 -4.76 -15.32 20.08
N GLN A 185 -4.11 -15.03 18.97
CA GLN A 185 -2.81 -14.36 18.97
C GLN A 185 -2.90 -12.83 19.05
N GLY A 186 -4.03 -12.24 18.69
CA GLY A 186 -4.21 -10.78 18.63
C GLY A 186 -3.42 -10.11 17.50
N PHE A 187 -2.84 -10.89 16.58
CA PHE A 187 -2.15 -10.43 15.39
C PHE A 187 -2.32 -11.44 14.24
N GLY A 188 -2.23 -10.95 13.01
CA GLY A 188 -2.19 -11.81 11.83
C GLY A 188 -0.77 -12.31 11.57
N GLN A 189 -0.60 -13.60 11.33
CA GLN A 189 0.66 -14.22 10.93
C GLN A 189 0.51 -14.87 9.55
N ARG A 190 1.49 -14.67 8.67
CA ARG A 190 1.52 -15.26 7.33
C ARG A 190 1.69 -16.79 7.40
N THR A 191 0.94 -17.51 6.57
CA THR A 191 1.17 -18.95 6.35
C THR A 191 2.54 -19.17 5.72
N GLU A 192 3.35 -20.04 6.30
CA GLU A 192 4.67 -20.36 5.77
C GLU A 192 4.58 -20.95 4.35
N GLY A 193 5.48 -20.52 3.48
CA GLY A 193 5.55 -20.97 2.08
C GLY A 193 4.49 -20.41 1.14
N TYR A 194 3.47 -19.72 1.66
CA TYR A 194 2.44 -19.09 0.82
C TYR A 194 2.93 -17.75 0.24
N TRP A 195 2.69 -17.56 -1.07
CA TRP A 195 3.03 -16.32 -1.77
C TRP A 195 2.03 -16.07 -2.90
N GLU A 196 1.25 -15.00 -2.80
CA GLU A 196 0.14 -14.68 -3.71
C GLU A 196 0.50 -13.68 -4.81
N TYR A 197 1.63 -13.01 -4.69
CA TYR A 197 1.98 -11.94 -5.64
C TYR A 197 2.68 -12.48 -6.89
N PRO A 198 2.53 -11.80 -8.05
CA PRO A 198 3.08 -12.28 -9.32
C PRO A 198 4.62 -12.25 -9.38
N VAL A 199 5.25 -11.42 -8.56
CA VAL A 199 6.71 -11.31 -8.49
C VAL A 199 7.25 -12.37 -7.53
N ARG A 200 8.16 -13.23 -8.01
CA ARG A 200 8.82 -14.22 -7.16
C ARG A 200 9.99 -13.60 -6.40
N LEU A 201 10.03 -13.83 -5.10
CA LEU A 201 11.20 -13.53 -4.28
C LEU A 201 12.19 -14.68 -4.32
N PRO A 202 13.51 -14.40 -4.28
CA PRO A 202 14.54 -15.45 -4.23
C PRO A 202 14.68 -16.11 -2.84
N PHE A 203 13.79 -15.77 -1.90
CA PHE A 203 13.76 -16.29 -0.53
C PHE A 203 12.30 -16.35 -0.04
N LEU A 204 12.07 -17.17 0.98
CA LEU A 204 10.81 -17.21 1.69
C LEU A 204 10.72 -16.04 2.70
N ILE A 205 9.52 -15.56 2.96
CA ILE A 205 9.28 -14.50 3.93
C ILE A 205 8.40 -14.98 5.09
N ARG A 206 8.60 -14.34 6.24
CA ARG A 206 7.67 -14.32 7.37
C ARG A 206 7.05 -12.94 7.49
N ALA A 207 5.83 -12.87 8.00
CA ALA A 207 5.16 -11.61 8.23
C ALA A 207 4.22 -11.70 9.42
N VAL A 208 4.08 -10.57 10.12
CA VAL A 208 3.07 -10.33 11.16
C VAL A 208 2.38 -9.00 10.87
N ALA A 209 1.10 -8.88 11.23
CA ALA A 209 0.31 -7.68 11.01
C ALA A 209 -0.64 -7.40 12.16
N LEU A 210 -0.97 -6.13 12.34
CA LEU A 210 -2.04 -5.66 13.23
C LEU A 210 -3.09 -4.90 12.42
N PRO A 211 -4.37 -4.93 12.85
CA PRO A 211 -5.46 -4.23 12.18
C PRO A 211 -5.37 -2.72 12.41
N ILE A 212 -5.87 -1.95 11.45
CA ILE A 212 -6.05 -0.50 11.54
C ILE A 212 -7.55 -0.20 11.58
N ARG A 213 -7.96 0.62 12.55
CA ARG A 213 -9.33 1.10 12.67
C ARG A 213 -9.40 2.61 12.46
N ALA A 214 -10.44 3.07 11.80
CA ALA A 214 -10.78 4.48 11.74
C ALA A 214 -12.22 4.66 12.20
N GLN A 215 -12.46 5.55 13.16
CA GLN A 215 -13.78 5.78 13.76
C GLN A 215 -14.46 4.47 14.23
N GLY A 216 -13.69 3.57 14.85
CA GLY A 216 -14.14 2.29 15.36
C GLY A 216 -14.39 1.19 14.31
N ARG A 217 -14.17 1.47 13.03
CA ARG A 217 -14.36 0.50 11.93
C ARG A 217 -13.01 -0.01 11.42
N LEU A 218 -12.95 -1.31 11.12
CA LEU A 218 -11.82 -1.91 10.45
C LEU A 218 -11.66 -1.28 9.05
N VAL A 219 -10.46 -0.78 8.73
CA VAL A 219 -10.17 -0.12 7.46
C VAL A 219 -8.96 -0.72 6.73
N GLY A 220 -8.21 -1.56 7.39
CA GLY A 220 -7.02 -2.20 6.82
C GLY A 220 -6.11 -2.79 7.87
N SER A 221 -4.86 -2.96 7.53
CA SER A 221 -3.83 -3.47 8.43
C SER A 221 -2.46 -2.94 8.05
N MET A 222 -1.53 -3.01 9.01
CA MET A 222 -0.12 -2.74 8.78
C MET A 222 0.69 -3.97 9.17
N ALA A 223 1.62 -4.37 8.29
CA ALA A 223 2.42 -5.56 8.46
C ALA A 223 3.92 -5.22 8.52
N LEU A 224 4.66 -6.06 9.24
CA LEU A 224 6.11 -6.18 9.10
C LEU A 224 6.41 -7.51 8.45
N HIS A 225 7.27 -7.53 7.42
CA HIS A 225 7.76 -8.76 6.83
C HIS A 225 9.27 -8.77 6.63
N TRP A 226 9.84 -9.99 6.61
CA TRP A 226 11.29 -10.19 6.51
C TRP A 226 11.61 -11.54 5.90
N PRO A 227 12.82 -11.70 5.32
CA PRO A 227 13.31 -12.99 4.88
C PRO A 227 13.32 -14.02 6.03
N MET A 228 12.86 -15.24 5.78
CA MET A 228 12.70 -16.29 6.78
C MET A 228 14.02 -16.64 7.52
N ASP A 229 15.15 -16.50 6.84
CA ASP A 229 16.50 -16.76 7.36
C ASP A 229 17.01 -15.66 8.32
N GLN A 230 16.32 -14.51 8.40
CA GLN A 230 16.76 -13.37 9.20
C GLN A 230 16.42 -13.53 10.70
N ALA A 231 15.19 -13.94 11.01
CA ALA A 231 14.74 -14.12 12.39
C ALA A 231 13.50 -15.03 12.49
N PRO A 232 13.32 -15.77 13.60
CA PRO A 232 12.05 -16.41 13.93
C PRO A 232 10.97 -15.38 14.32
N VAL A 233 9.70 -15.77 14.22
CA VAL A 233 8.55 -14.87 14.49
C VAL A 233 8.56 -14.34 15.91
N GLU A 234 8.83 -15.18 16.90
CA GLU A 234 8.84 -14.85 18.33
C GLU A 234 9.82 -13.73 18.65
N ARG A 235 10.99 -13.74 17.98
CA ARG A 235 12.00 -12.70 18.14
C ARG A 235 11.52 -11.36 17.57
N VAL A 236 10.89 -11.36 16.41
CA VAL A 236 10.38 -10.14 15.79
C VAL A 236 9.23 -9.57 16.64
N LEU A 237 8.33 -10.41 17.12
CA LEU A 237 7.24 -9.99 18.01
C LEU A 237 7.80 -9.34 19.29
N SER A 238 8.76 -9.97 19.95
CA SER A 238 9.34 -9.44 21.18
C SER A 238 10.04 -8.08 21.01
N LEU A 239 10.61 -7.84 19.83
CA LEU A 239 11.38 -6.62 19.56
C LEU A 239 10.52 -5.49 18.94
N HIS A 240 9.54 -5.83 18.10
CA HIS A 240 8.93 -4.87 17.19
C HIS A 240 7.41 -4.77 17.26
N LEU A 241 6.70 -5.66 17.99
CA LEU A 241 5.24 -5.62 18.07
C LEU A 241 4.74 -4.30 18.68
N ASN A 242 5.39 -3.82 19.74
CA ASN A 242 5.05 -2.54 20.35
C ASN A 242 5.29 -1.35 19.41
N SER A 243 6.37 -1.40 18.62
CA SER A 243 6.64 -0.36 17.61
C SER A 243 5.58 -0.35 16.52
N LEU A 244 5.16 -1.53 16.05
CA LEU A 244 4.06 -1.66 15.07
C LEU A 244 2.75 -1.12 15.64
N ALA A 245 2.40 -1.51 16.87
CA ALA A 245 1.17 -1.05 17.55
C ALA A 245 1.17 0.47 17.78
N SER A 246 2.30 1.06 18.21
CA SER A 246 2.43 2.50 18.37
C SER A 246 2.22 3.25 17.06
N THR A 247 2.89 2.81 15.98
CA THR A 247 2.75 3.41 14.66
C THR A 247 1.31 3.34 14.16
N ILE A 248 0.61 2.22 14.38
CA ILE A 248 -0.81 2.09 14.04
C ILE A 248 -1.66 3.07 14.85
N GLY A 249 -1.36 3.25 16.14
CA GLY A 249 -2.04 4.25 16.97
C GLY A 249 -1.91 5.67 16.42
N GLU A 250 -0.73 6.05 15.95
CA GLU A 250 -0.46 7.35 15.31
C GLU A 250 -1.25 7.49 13.99
N VAL A 251 -1.27 6.45 13.16
CA VAL A 251 -2.07 6.43 11.92
C VAL A 251 -3.56 6.58 12.23
N GLN A 252 -4.08 5.87 13.21
CA GLN A 252 -5.49 5.95 13.63
C GLN A 252 -5.87 7.35 14.12
N GLN A 253 -4.97 8.02 14.84
CA GLN A 253 -5.16 9.42 15.26
C GLN A 253 -5.19 10.38 14.07
N ALA A 254 -4.35 10.16 13.06
CA ALA A 254 -4.34 10.97 11.85
C ALA A 254 -5.56 10.77 10.95
N LEU A 255 -6.29 9.63 11.12
CA LEU A 255 -7.53 9.31 10.39
C LEU A 255 -8.81 9.72 11.14
N ALA A 256 -8.71 10.16 12.39
CA ALA A 256 -9.85 10.57 13.20
C ALA A 256 -10.41 11.93 12.75
#